data_697966f6369cb1f886ebaba0c3e5522f
#
_entry.id   697966f6369cb1f886ebaba0c3e5522f
#
_cell.length_a   1.000
_cell.length_b   1.000
_cell.length_c   1.000
_cell.angle_alpha   90.00
_cell.angle_beta   90.00
_cell.angle_gamma   90.00
#
_symmetry.space_group_name_H-M   'P 1'
#
loop_
_entity.id
_entity.type
_entity.pdbx_description
1 polymer ?
#
loop_
_entity_poly.entity_id
_entity_poly.type
_entity_poly.pdbx_seq_one_letter_code
_entity_poly.pdbx_strand_id
1 'polypeptide(L)'
;MNNLKILLAILIILSVTSISYFPTIENDFVNWDDDGYVIKNELIKEFTFKNIKKIFTTSFVSMYTPIAVLSYAVEYKIFNLNPHAYHTTNLIFHLLNSTVVFWLFLILSRNNKISFFVSIFFAIHPMHVESVAWIAERKDVLYALFYLGSMIAYLRYLKNFDQKKYLILSIILFIISLFTKPMAVSLPFVLFLLDYYYERKIEKRAIIEKIPFFVLAIFFSILAVYTESDAIERELLYSFPETTVFFFYRSCFYFFKLFMPLNLSAIHPYPNKIDGLLPFKFILSPFIFTLIVILLISLSIRFKKHRKTIIFGVLFFYITIAPVLQFIPVGQAIVAERYTYIPYLGLFFIVATFVQHFYDDYVKNRAIFKALFLLLFFIIVASTGYMTWQRCHIWRDGIIFWSDFIKNNPNSPAGYNSRGNAHFLIGDYRKAFNDYRNALKIDPNHIGASYNICILYKISGDYNNAITWCKRTIELKNDYAEAYGNLGDIFFFIGKKNDAKLMYREAIKRNEKFIPAYINIGVIYYYEKEYDISFRYLNKAIELGGRIHPDLFEFVKNYSSDK
;
A
#
# COMPACT_ATOMS: atom_id res chain seq x y z
N MET A 1 13.11 -37.15 6.10
CA MET A 1 13.72 -35.93 5.53
C MET A 1 14.93 -35.52 6.36
N ASN A 2 16.03 -35.11 5.75
CA ASN A 2 17.23 -34.73 6.50
C ASN A 2 17.03 -33.29 7.04
N ASN A 3 16.80 -33.15 8.35
CA ASN A 3 16.52 -31.86 9.02
C ASN A 3 17.63 -30.83 8.77
N LEU A 4 18.89 -31.28 8.62
CA LEU A 4 20.02 -30.40 8.30
C LEU A 4 19.86 -29.71 6.95
N LYS A 5 19.35 -30.41 5.91
CA LYS A 5 19.12 -29.80 4.56
C LYS A 5 18.01 -28.76 4.60
N ILE A 6 16.98 -28.97 5.41
CA ILE A 6 15.89 -28.00 5.59
C ILE A 6 16.43 -26.75 6.29
N LEU A 7 17.16 -26.94 7.39
CA LEU A 7 17.77 -25.84 8.13
C LEU A 7 18.69 -25.00 7.23
N LEU A 8 19.57 -25.66 6.49
CA LEU A 8 20.47 -24.99 5.54
C LEU A 8 19.71 -24.20 4.46
N ALA A 9 18.64 -24.78 3.90
CA ALA A 9 17.82 -24.09 2.92
C ALA A 9 17.17 -22.82 3.49
N ILE A 10 16.61 -22.88 4.71
CA ILE A 10 16.02 -21.74 5.39
C ILE A 10 17.09 -20.68 5.68
N LEU A 11 18.26 -21.06 6.17
CA LEU A 11 19.37 -20.13 6.44
C LEU A 11 19.82 -19.41 5.17
N ILE A 12 19.93 -20.10 4.05
CA ILE A 12 20.28 -19.48 2.74
C ILE A 12 19.20 -18.49 2.34
N ILE A 13 17.92 -18.85 2.42
CA ILE A 13 16.80 -17.95 2.09
C ILE A 13 16.88 -16.69 2.95
N LEU A 14 16.99 -16.83 4.26
CA LEU A 14 17.04 -15.69 5.18
C LEU A 14 18.26 -14.80 4.92
N SER A 15 19.45 -15.39 4.70
CA SER A 15 20.68 -14.62 4.42
C SER A 15 20.59 -13.84 3.12
N VAL A 16 20.17 -14.49 2.02
CA VAL A 16 20.04 -13.83 0.71
C VAL A 16 18.98 -12.73 0.76
N THR A 17 17.85 -12.97 1.45
CA THR A 17 16.81 -11.96 1.64
C THR A 17 17.32 -10.77 2.43
N SER A 18 17.99 -11.00 3.56
CA SER A 18 18.54 -9.93 4.39
C SER A 18 19.54 -9.07 3.63
N ILE A 19 20.40 -9.69 2.81
CA ILE A 19 21.36 -8.95 1.96
C ILE A 19 20.62 -8.13 0.91
N SER A 20 19.62 -8.71 0.21
CA SER A 20 18.88 -8.04 -0.85
C SER A 20 18.06 -6.84 -0.36
N TYR A 21 17.56 -6.90 0.87
CA TYR A 21 16.74 -5.84 1.48
C TYR A 21 17.51 -4.97 2.48
N PHE A 22 18.82 -5.18 2.64
CA PHE A 22 19.62 -4.41 3.59
C PHE A 22 19.46 -2.88 3.44
N PRO A 23 19.38 -2.30 2.22
CA PRO A 23 19.21 -0.86 2.06
C PRO A 23 17.94 -0.31 2.71
N THR A 24 16.89 -1.12 2.86
CA THR A 24 15.63 -0.63 3.44
C THR A 24 15.78 -0.19 4.89
N ILE A 25 16.74 -0.76 5.62
CA ILE A 25 16.96 -0.44 7.03
C ILE A 25 17.41 1.02 7.21
N GLU A 26 18.08 1.61 6.20
CA GLU A 26 18.59 2.97 6.21
C GLU A 26 17.62 4.00 5.61
N ASN A 27 16.46 3.55 5.13
CA ASN A 27 15.46 4.41 4.52
C ASN A 27 14.72 5.27 5.56
N ASP A 28 14.24 6.43 5.12
CA ASP A 28 13.38 7.34 5.86
C ASP A 28 11.90 7.12 5.49
N PHE A 29 11.01 7.88 6.10
CA PHE A 29 9.60 7.92 5.70
C PHE A 29 9.44 8.57 4.32
N VAL A 30 8.50 8.07 3.53
CA VAL A 30 8.12 8.66 2.24
C VAL A 30 6.86 9.51 2.43
N ASN A 31 6.89 10.77 1.96
CA ASN A 31 5.77 11.69 2.03
C ASN A 31 4.61 11.29 1.08
N TRP A 32 4.04 10.13 1.36
CA TRP A 32 2.86 9.56 0.73
C TRP A 32 1.95 9.04 1.84
N ASP A 33 1.56 7.76 1.85
CA ASP A 33 0.66 7.25 2.89
C ASP A 33 1.33 7.13 4.28
N ASP A 34 2.68 7.15 4.40
CA ASP A 34 3.39 7.13 5.68
C ASP A 34 2.98 8.31 6.56
N ASP A 35 2.66 9.46 5.96
CA ASP A 35 2.11 10.63 6.65
C ASP A 35 0.81 10.28 7.41
N GLY A 36 -0.13 9.61 6.71
CA GLY A 36 -1.45 9.31 7.26
C GLY A 36 -1.47 8.12 8.21
N TYR A 37 -0.64 7.12 7.97
CA TYR A 37 -0.58 5.93 8.82
C TYR A 37 0.29 6.12 10.07
N VAL A 38 1.40 6.90 9.98
CA VAL A 38 2.42 6.98 11.01
C VAL A 38 2.65 8.42 11.47
N ILE A 39 3.19 9.30 10.62
CA ILE A 39 3.75 10.60 11.04
C ILE A 39 2.70 11.51 11.68
N LYS A 40 1.55 11.68 11.02
CA LYS A 40 0.45 12.55 11.43
C LYS A 40 -0.67 11.83 12.19
N ASN A 41 -0.52 10.53 12.44
CA ASN A 41 -1.54 9.73 13.11
C ASN A 41 -1.46 9.86 14.62
N GLU A 42 -2.26 10.73 15.21
CA GLU A 42 -2.31 10.95 16.65
C GLU A 42 -2.74 9.70 17.45
N LEU A 43 -3.48 8.76 16.83
CA LEU A 43 -3.97 7.58 17.53
C LEU A 43 -2.87 6.56 17.88
N ILE A 44 -1.74 6.60 17.18
CA ILE A 44 -0.61 5.70 17.47
C ILE A 44 0.32 6.28 18.54
N LYS A 45 0.27 7.59 18.78
CA LYS A 45 1.21 8.29 19.68
C LYS A 45 0.98 7.98 21.17
N GLU A 46 -0.23 7.58 21.54
CA GLU A 46 -0.58 7.18 22.89
C GLU A 46 -1.23 5.78 22.89
N PHE A 47 -0.55 4.83 23.52
CA PHE A 47 -1.04 3.45 23.63
C PHE A 47 -2.04 3.31 24.78
N THR A 48 -3.26 3.89 24.60
CA THR A 48 -4.36 3.86 25.55
C THR A 48 -5.51 2.99 25.05
N PHE A 49 -6.34 2.44 25.96
CA PHE A 49 -7.53 1.68 25.58
C PHE A 49 -8.49 2.49 24.70
N LYS A 50 -8.62 3.79 24.97
CA LYS A 50 -9.42 4.73 24.17
C LYS A 50 -8.92 4.80 22.72
N ASN A 51 -7.62 4.93 22.52
CA ASN A 51 -7.03 5.00 21.17
C ASN A 51 -7.08 3.65 20.46
N ILE A 52 -6.84 2.54 21.17
CA ILE A 52 -7.00 1.19 20.62
C ILE A 52 -8.44 1.00 20.12
N LYS A 53 -9.46 1.36 20.92
CA LYS A 53 -10.86 1.29 20.49
C LYS A 53 -11.11 2.14 19.24
N LYS A 54 -10.55 3.36 19.18
CA LYS A 54 -10.67 4.22 18.00
C LYS A 54 -10.00 3.61 16.76
N ILE A 55 -8.83 2.98 16.90
CA ILE A 55 -8.14 2.29 15.79
C ILE A 55 -9.06 1.24 15.16
N PHE A 56 -9.83 0.51 15.96
CA PHE A 56 -10.79 -0.50 15.46
C PHE A 56 -12.13 0.07 14.96
N THR A 57 -12.35 1.36 15.08
CA THR A 57 -13.59 2.03 14.63
C THR A 57 -13.37 3.13 13.60
N THR A 58 -12.11 3.28 13.11
CA THR A 58 -11.72 4.33 12.17
C THR A 58 -11.05 3.71 10.93
N SER A 59 -11.30 4.27 9.75
CA SER A 59 -10.53 4.00 8.55
C SER A 59 -9.32 4.95 8.46
N PHE A 60 -8.22 4.47 7.88
CA PHE A 60 -6.98 5.21 7.69
C PHE A 60 -6.65 5.25 6.21
N VAL A 61 -6.39 6.45 5.68
CA VAL A 61 -6.08 6.65 4.24
C VAL A 61 -7.10 5.90 3.37
N SER A 62 -8.39 6.10 3.67
CA SER A 62 -9.54 5.45 3.01
C SER A 62 -9.58 3.91 3.09
N MET A 63 -8.79 3.28 3.96
CA MET A 63 -8.78 1.82 4.15
C MET A 63 -9.02 1.44 5.62
N TYR A 64 -9.72 0.33 5.85
CA TYR A 64 -9.93 -0.23 7.18
C TYR A 64 -8.87 -1.31 7.48
N THR A 65 -7.81 -0.95 8.20
CA THR A 65 -6.63 -1.79 8.45
C THR A 65 -6.14 -1.72 9.91
N PRO A 66 -7.03 -1.98 10.90
CA PRO A 66 -6.72 -1.70 12.31
C PRO A 66 -5.54 -2.48 12.89
N ILE A 67 -5.27 -3.71 12.45
CA ILE A 67 -4.12 -4.51 12.93
C ILE A 67 -2.79 -3.90 12.45
N ALA A 68 -2.73 -3.40 11.21
CA ALA A 68 -1.54 -2.70 10.73
C ALA A 68 -1.28 -1.43 11.56
N VAL A 69 -2.33 -0.62 11.81
CA VAL A 69 -2.22 0.60 12.62
C VAL A 69 -1.87 0.28 14.08
N LEU A 70 -2.45 -0.77 14.65
CA LEU A 70 -2.08 -1.22 16.00
C LEU A 70 -0.60 -1.62 16.08
N SER A 71 -0.05 -2.24 15.03
CA SER A 71 1.38 -2.57 14.99
C SER A 71 2.25 -1.32 15.00
N TYR A 72 1.85 -0.24 14.32
CA TYR A 72 2.55 1.06 14.40
C TYR A 72 2.43 1.70 15.79
N ALA A 73 1.28 1.57 16.46
CA ALA A 73 1.12 2.08 17.82
C ALA A 73 2.02 1.38 18.83
N VAL A 74 2.20 0.06 18.71
CA VAL A 74 3.15 -0.72 19.53
C VAL A 74 4.58 -0.24 19.27
N GLU A 75 4.94 -0.05 18.01
CA GLU A 75 6.27 0.34 17.58
C GLU A 75 6.60 1.79 17.97
N TYR A 76 5.63 2.71 17.81
CA TYR A 76 5.77 4.09 18.29
C TYR A 76 6.04 4.15 19.79
N LYS A 77 5.35 3.33 20.58
CA LYS A 77 5.56 3.26 22.04
C LYS A 77 7.00 2.88 22.42
N ILE A 78 7.69 2.10 21.58
CA ILE A 78 9.05 1.59 21.87
C ILE A 78 10.12 2.46 21.24
N PHE A 79 9.91 2.89 19.98
CA PHE A 79 10.91 3.51 19.13
C PHE A 79 10.55 4.93 18.69
N ASN A 80 9.39 5.48 19.11
CA ASN A 80 8.84 6.74 18.60
C ASN A 80 8.79 6.75 17.05
N LEU A 81 9.10 7.88 16.42
CA LEU A 81 9.17 8.02 14.95
C LEU A 81 10.57 7.70 14.41
N ASN A 82 11.16 6.57 14.80
CA ASN A 82 12.42 6.12 14.23
C ASN A 82 12.17 5.26 12.97
N PRO A 83 12.38 5.76 11.73
CA PRO A 83 12.04 5.04 10.51
C PRO A 83 12.80 3.71 10.37
N HIS A 84 14.05 3.62 10.87
CA HIS A 84 14.85 2.40 10.81
C HIS A 84 14.18 1.23 11.55
N ALA A 85 13.49 1.49 12.65
CA ALA A 85 12.74 0.47 13.39
C ALA A 85 11.56 -0.04 12.54
N TYR A 86 10.80 0.87 11.92
CA TYR A 86 9.64 0.53 11.09
C TYR A 86 10.02 -0.31 9.86
N HIS A 87 11.10 0.07 9.18
CA HIS A 87 11.63 -0.72 8.06
C HIS A 87 12.14 -2.09 8.51
N THR A 88 12.87 -2.13 9.64
CA THR A 88 13.37 -3.40 10.20
C THR A 88 12.22 -4.35 10.52
N THR A 89 11.13 -3.85 11.09
CA THR A 89 9.95 -4.66 11.40
C THR A 89 9.30 -5.22 10.14
N ASN A 90 9.17 -4.42 9.07
CA ASN A 90 8.66 -4.93 7.78
C ASN A 90 9.55 -6.04 7.22
N LEU A 91 10.88 -5.87 7.30
CA LEU A 91 11.83 -6.88 6.86
C LEU A 91 11.72 -8.16 7.69
N ILE A 92 11.57 -8.07 9.02
CA ILE A 92 11.35 -9.23 9.89
C ILE A 92 10.09 -9.99 9.46
N PHE A 93 8.96 -9.31 9.21
CA PHE A 93 7.76 -9.97 8.71
C PHE A 93 7.97 -10.63 7.35
N HIS A 94 8.74 -10.02 6.46
CA HIS A 94 9.06 -10.62 5.17
C HIS A 94 9.94 -11.87 5.29
N LEU A 95 10.92 -11.88 6.19
CA LEU A 95 11.74 -13.04 6.52
C LEU A 95 10.89 -14.19 7.09
N LEU A 96 9.96 -13.86 8.00
CA LEU A 96 8.99 -14.83 8.52
C LEU A 96 8.10 -15.39 7.41
N ASN A 97 7.56 -14.54 6.53
CA ASN A 97 6.76 -14.97 5.39
C ASN A 97 7.55 -15.89 4.47
N SER A 98 8.81 -15.57 4.17
CA SER A 98 9.67 -16.42 3.33
C SER A 98 9.86 -17.81 3.93
N THR A 99 9.98 -17.89 5.25
CA THR A 99 10.02 -19.17 5.99
C THR A 99 8.68 -19.91 5.93
N VAL A 100 7.57 -19.20 6.14
CA VAL A 100 6.22 -19.78 6.08
C VAL A 100 5.91 -20.29 4.66
N VAL A 101 6.32 -19.56 3.62
CA VAL A 101 6.22 -20.00 2.21
C VAL A 101 7.00 -21.29 1.99
N PHE A 102 8.24 -21.41 2.51
CA PHE A 102 8.99 -22.66 2.42
C PHE A 102 8.23 -23.83 3.02
N TRP A 103 7.67 -23.67 4.22
CA TRP A 103 6.89 -24.71 4.88
C TRP A 103 5.59 -25.04 4.16
N LEU A 104 4.86 -24.04 3.66
CA LEU A 104 3.64 -24.24 2.89
C LEU A 104 3.91 -25.10 1.65
N PHE A 105 4.91 -24.75 0.85
CA PHE A 105 5.24 -25.50 -0.35
C PHE A 105 5.91 -26.84 -0.06
N LEU A 106 6.54 -27.01 1.08
CA LEU A 106 7.00 -28.31 1.56
C LEU A 106 5.82 -29.25 1.86
N ILE A 107 4.76 -28.72 2.45
CA ILE A 107 3.53 -29.49 2.70
C ILE A 107 2.83 -29.83 1.36
N LEU A 108 2.73 -28.88 0.43
CA LEU A 108 2.04 -29.06 -0.84
C LEU A 108 2.79 -29.98 -1.80
N SER A 109 4.08 -29.75 -2.03
CA SER A 109 4.87 -30.47 -3.03
C SER A 109 5.55 -31.73 -2.49
N ARG A 110 5.74 -31.84 -1.18
CA ARG A 110 6.59 -32.83 -0.51
C ARG A 110 8.02 -32.89 -1.09
N ASN A 111 8.49 -31.78 -1.64
CA ASN A 111 9.79 -31.66 -2.31
C ASN A 111 10.56 -30.42 -1.83
N ASN A 112 11.71 -30.62 -1.17
CA ASN A 112 12.54 -29.54 -0.63
C ASN A 112 13.06 -28.58 -1.69
N LYS A 113 13.36 -29.08 -2.92
CA LYS A 113 13.90 -28.23 -3.97
C LYS A 113 12.84 -27.29 -4.55
N ILE A 114 11.61 -27.80 -4.77
CA ILE A 114 10.48 -26.97 -5.17
C ILE A 114 10.20 -25.92 -4.10
N SER A 115 10.16 -26.31 -2.82
CA SER A 115 9.93 -25.41 -1.69
C SER A 115 11.00 -24.31 -1.61
N PHE A 116 12.26 -24.69 -1.76
CA PHE A 116 13.38 -23.76 -1.78
C PHE A 116 13.28 -22.77 -2.94
N PHE A 117 12.99 -23.27 -4.15
CA PHE A 117 12.85 -22.42 -5.33
C PHE A 117 11.71 -21.40 -5.17
N VAL A 118 10.52 -21.84 -4.77
CA VAL A 118 9.38 -20.94 -4.57
C VAL A 118 9.70 -19.89 -3.50
N SER A 119 10.30 -20.33 -2.39
CA SER A 119 10.60 -19.44 -1.27
C SER A 119 11.69 -18.43 -1.58
N ILE A 120 12.77 -18.83 -2.26
CA ILE A 120 13.87 -17.90 -2.59
C ILE A 120 13.40 -16.83 -3.58
N PHE A 121 12.62 -17.19 -4.61
CA PHE A 121 12.09 -16.21 -5.56
C PHE A 121 11.00 -15.34 -4.93
N PHE A 122 10.14 -15.87 -4.08
CA PHE A 122 9.25 -15.04 -3.27
C PHE A 122 10.03 -14.03 -2.43
N ALA A 123 11.12 -14.47 -1.81
CA ALA A 123 11.90 -13.67 -0.88
C ALA A 123 12.66 -12.51 -1.55
N ILE A 124 13.15 -12.70 -2.79
CA ILE A 124 14.02 -11.70 -3.44
C ILE A 124 13.46 -11.13 -4.74
N HIS A 125 12.19 -11.33 -5.05
CA HIS A 125 11.63 -10.82 -6.30
C HIS A 125 11.42 -9.29 -6.26
N PRO A 126 11.91 -8.51 -7.25
CA PRO A 126 11.82 -7.05 -7.24
C PRO A 126 10.38 -6.51 -7.13
N MET A 127 9.39 -7.24 -7.63
CA MET A 127 7.96 -6.90 -7.50
C MET A 127 7.44 -6.92 -6.05
N HIS A 128 8.18 -7.48 -5.11
CA HIS A 128 7.80 -7.52 -3.70
C HIS A 128 8.43 -6.39 -2.87
N VAL A 129 9.32 -5.60 -3.47
CA VAL A 129 10.02 -4.50 -2.78
C VAL A 129 9.04 -3.47 -2.24
N GLU A 130 8.03 -3.09 -3.01
CA GLU A 130 7.00 -2.15 -2.58
C GLU A 130 6.31 -2.59 -1.29
N SER A 131 5.95 -3.88 -1.16
CA SER A 131 5.32 -4.44 0.04
C SER A 131 6.22 -4.47 1.27
N VAL A 132 7.55 -4.45 1.10
CA VAL A 132 8.53 -4.59 2.20
C VAL A 132 9.19 -3.27 2.54
N ALA A 133 9.66 -2.54 1.51
CA ALA A 133 10.42 -1.30 1.68
C ALA A 133 9.55 -0.09 2.01
N TRP A 134 8.26 -0.09 1.64
CA TRP A 134 7.34 0.97 1.99
C TRP A 134 6.70 0.71 3.36
N ILE A 135 6.87 1.63 4.31
CA ILE A 135 6.37 1.46 5.69
C ILE A 135 4.85 1.28 5.71
N ALA A 136 4.10 2.12 4.98
CA ALA A 136 2.64 2.05 4.94
C ALA A 136 2.10 0.73 4.35
N GLU A 137 2.90 -0.03 3.58
CA GLU A 137 2.54 -1.35 3.09
C GLU A 137 2.87 -2.51 4.06
N ARG A 138 3.18 -2.21 5.33
CA ARG A 138 3.21 -3.23 6.41
C ARG A 138 1.99 -4.14 6.38
N LYS A 139 0.85 -3.59 5.99
CA LYS A 139 -0.39 -4.34 5.80
C LYS A 139 -0.20 -5.55 4.87
N ASP A 140 0.71 -5.49 3.87
CA ASP A 140 0.98 -6.61 2.97
C ASP A 140 1.75 -7.74 3.65
N VAL A 141 2.83 -7.42 4.34
CA VAL A 141 3.65 -8.44 5.00
C VAL A 141 2.93 -9.07 6.19
N LEU A 142 2.08 -8.30 6.88
CA LEU A 142 1.28 -8.79 8.01
C LEU A 142 0.11 -9.67 7.54
N TYR A 143 -0.72 -9.22 6.59
CA TYR A 143 -1.85 -10.05 6.17
C TYR A 143 -1.37 -11.35 5.55
N ALA A 144 -0.25 -11.32 4.80
CA ALA A 144 0.32 -12.50 4.19
C ALA A 144 0.75 -13.54 5.25
N LEU A 145 1.34 -13.10 6.36
CA LEU A 145 1.73 -14.00 7.45
C LEU A 145 0.52 -14.78 7.98
N PHE A 146 -0.57 -14.09 8.26
CA PHE A 146 -1.78 -14.70 8.79
C PHE A 146 -2.56 -15.48 7.74
N TYR A 147 -2.59 -15.02 6.49
CA TYR A 147 -3.19 -15.70 5.35
C TYR A 147 -2.52 -17.06 5.10
N LEU A 148 -1.19 -17.07 4.98
CA LEU A 148 -0.41 -18.29 4.76
C LEU A 148 -0.46 -19.21 5.98
N GLY A 149 -0.46 -18.64 7.18
CA GLY A 149 -0.68 -19.38 8.42
C GLY A 149 -2.04 -20.09 8.44
N SER A 150 -3.10 -19.39 8.00
CA SER A 150 -4.44 -19.96 7.87
C SER A 150 -4.48 -21.12 6.87
N MET A 151 -3.81 -20.99 5.71
CA MET A 151 -3.68 -22.08 4.74
C MET A 151 -2.96 -23.30 5.35
N ILE A 152 -1.86 -23.09 6.08
CA ILE A 152 -1.13 -24.19 6.73
C ILE A 152 -1.98 -24.86 7.80
N ALA A 153 -2.71 -24.10 8.61
CA ALA A 153 -3.63 -24.64 9.61
C ALA A 153 -4.73 -25.48 8.94
N TYR A 154 -5.32 -24.98 7.85
CA TYR A 154 -6.30 -25.73 7.08
C TYR A 154 -5.72 -27.02 6.47
N LEU A 155 -4.51 -26.99 5.93
CA LEU A 155 -3.83 -28.18 5.41
C LEU A 155 -3.55 -29.22 6.52
N ARG A 156 -3.29 -28.79 7.75
CA ARG A 156 -3.17 -29.71 8.90
C ARG A 156 -4.52 -30.33 9.26
N TYR A 157 -5.60 -29.56 9.19
CA TYR A 157 -6.96 -30.08 9.35
C TYR A 157 -7.30 -31.11 8.28
N LEU A 158 -6.95 -30.89 7.01
CA LEU A 158 -7.17 -31.86 5.93
C LEU A 158 -6.45 -33.20 6.12
N LYS A 159 -5.35 -33.23 6.85
CA LYS A 159 -4.64 -34.48 7.19
C LYS A 159 -5.35 -35.31 8.24
N ASN A 160 -6.07 -34.68 9.15
CA ASN A 160 -6.84 -35.34 10.21
C ASN A 160 -8.04 -34.47 10.60
N PHE A 161 -9.22 -34.84 10.10
CA PHE A 161 -10.48 -34.11 10.28
C PHE A 161 -11.00 -34.12 11.73
N ASP A 162 -10.49 -34.99 12.60
CA ASP A 162 -10.87 -35.02 14.01
C ASP A 162 -10.22 -33.86 14.79
N GLN A 163 -9.12 -33.33 14.27
CA GLN A 163 -8.41 -32.21 14.89
C GLN A 163 -9.04 -30.85 14.50
N LYS A 164 -10.30 -30.65 14.87
CA LYS A 164 -11.06 -29.40 14.63
C LYS A 164 -10.33 -28.12 15.10
N LYS A 165 -9.42 -28.24 16.09
CA LYS A 165 -8.57 -27.13 16.55
C LYS A 165 -7.81 -26.42 15.40
N TYR A 166 -7.39 -27.14 14.37
CA TYR A 166 -6.71 -26.54 13.23
C TYR A 166 -7.66 -25.79 12.28
N LEU A 167 -8.93 -26.21 12.16
CA LEU A 167 -9.94 -25.46 11.44
C LEU A 167 -10.24 -24.15 12.18
N ILE A 168 -10.42 -24.20 13.51
CA ILE A 168 -10.61 -23.03 14.36
C ILE A 168 -9.41 -22.09 14.26
N LEU A 169 -8.18 -22.59 14.34
CA LEU A 169 -6.97 -21.80 14.17
C LEU A 169 -6.93 -21.13 12.78
N SER A 170 -7.33 -21.85 11.71
CA SER A 170 -7.42 -21.29 10.37
C SER A 170 -8.40 -20.11 10.31
N ILE A 171 -9.58 -20.22 10.95
CA ILE A 171 -10.57 -19.13 11.02
C ILE A 171 -10.01 -17.93 11.80
N ILE A 172 -9.37 -18.15 12.95
CA ILE A 172 -8.78 -17.07 13.76
C ILE A 172 -7.72 -16.32 12.96
N LEU A 173 -6.79 -17.04 12.32
CA LEU A 173 -5.76 -16.43 11.49
C LEU A 173 -6.35 -15.69 10.29
N PHE A 174 -7.42 -16.19 9.70
CA PHE A 174 -8.15 -15.50 8.64
C PHE A 174 -8.79 -14.20 9.12
N ILE A 175 -9.43 -14.18 10.28
CA ILE A 175 -9.99 -12.98 10.90
C ILE A 175 -8.88 -11.93 11.09
N ILE A 176 -7.73 -12.28 11.65
CA ILE A 176 -6.61 -11.36 11.83
C ILE A 176 -6.11 -10.84 10.47
N SER A 177 -6.04 -11.69 9.46
CA SER A 177 -5.65 -11.32 8.10
C SER A 177 -6.62 -10.28 7.50
N LEU A 178 -7.93 -10.47 7.66
CA LEU A 178 -8.98 -9.54 7.20
C LEU A 178 -8.89 -8.17 7.89
N PHE A 179 -8.64 -8.14 9.19
CA PHE A 179 -8.41 -6.90 9.95
C PHE A 179 -7.07 -6.22 9.58
N THR A 180 -6.20 -6.91 8.86
CA THR A 180 -4.93 -6.35 8.38
C THR A 180 -5.06 -5.76 6.98
N LYS A 181 -5.66 -6.49 6.03
CA LYS A 181 -5.87 -6.02 4.64
C LYS A 181 -7.07 -6.71 4.01
N PRO A 182 -7.99 -5.97 3.35
CA PRO A 182 -9.19 -6.55 2.71
C PRO A 182 -8.90 -7.60 1.63
N MET A 183 -7.70 -7.59 1.00
CA MET A 183 -7.31 -8.61 0.01
C MET A 183 -7.43 -10.05 0.51
N ALA A 184 -7.43 -10.26 1.82
CA ALA A 184 -7.61 -11.58 2.44
C ALA A 184 -8.96 -12.25 2.11
N VAL A 185 -9.97 -11.51 1.60
CA VAL A 185 -11.30 -12.05 1.22
C VAL A 185 -11.24 -13.17 0.17
N SER A 186 -10.11 -13.32 -0.51
CA SER A 186 -9.85 -14.39 -1.48
C SER A 186 -9.65 -15.78 -0.84
N LEU A 187 -9.36 -15.86 0.47
CA LEU A 187 -9.00 -17.12 1.14
C LEU A 187 -10.05 -18.23 1.04
N PRO A 188 -11.37 -18.00 1.20
CA PRO A 188 -12.37 -19.07 1.09
C PRO A 188 -12.30 -19.84 -0.22
N PHE A 189 -12.03 -19.15 -1.33
CA PHE A 189 -11.84 -19.77 -2.65
C PHE A 189 -10.54 -20.57 -2.74
N VAL A 190 -9.46 -20.06 -2.11
CA VAL A 190 -8.18 -20.78 -2.02
C VAL A 190 -8.33 -22.06 -1.20
N LEU A 191 -9.18 -22.08 -0.15
CA LEU A 191 -9.44 -23.31 0.59
C LEU A 191 -10.13 -24.39 -0.26
N PHE A 192 -11.05 -24.02 -1.16
CA PHE A 192 -11.58 -24.98 -2.14
C PHE A 192 -10.52 -25.43 -3.14
N LEU A 193 -9.61 -24.53 -3.53
CA LEU A 193 -8.51 -24.90 -4.42
C LEU A 193 -7.53 -25.86 -3.74
N LEU A 194 -7.32 -25.74 -2.43
CA LEU A 194 -6.56 -26.70 -1.62
C LEU A 194 -7.27 -28.07 -1.57
N ASP A 195 -8.60 -28.08 -1.38
CA ASP A 195 -9.38 -29.33 -1.46
C ASP A 195 -9.21 -30.02 -2.81
N TYR A 196 -9.31 -29.26 -3.91
CA TYR A 196 -9.06 -29.78 -5.26
C TYR A 196 -7.64 -30.37 -5.38
N TYR A 197 -6.63 -29.67 -4.89
CA TYR A 197 -5.24 -30.12 -4.97
C TYR A 197 -5.00 -31.41 -4.19
N TYR A 198 -5.69 -31.60 -3.06
CA TYR A 198 -5.65 -32.82 -2.23
C TYR A 198 -6.70 -33.86 -2.61
N GLU A 199 -7.41 -33.69 -3.73
CA GLU A 199 -8.44 -34.63 -4.22
C GLU A 199 -9.57 -34.89 -3.21
N ARG A 200 -9.83 -33.93 -2.34
CA ARG A 200 -10.96 -34.00 -1.43
C ARG A 200 -12.26 -33.82 -2.22
N LYS A 201 -13.21 -34.76 -2.06
CA LYS A 201 -14.56 -34.61 -2.63
C LYS A 201 -15.28 -33.43 -2.03
N ILE A 202 -15.96 -32.66 -2.88
CA ILE A 202 -16.79 -31.51 -2.44
C ILE A 202 -18.14 -32.06 -1.97
N GLU A 203 -18.17 -32.58 -0.75
CA GLU A 203 -19.37 -33.05 -0.07
C GLU A 203 -19.92 -31.95 0.84
N LYS A 204 -21.15 -32.16 1.37
CA LYS A 204 -21.84 -31.22 2.30
C LYS A 204 -20.92 -30.71 3.43
N ARG A 205 -20.12 -31.59 4.04
CA ARG A 205 -19.17 -31.24 5.08
C ARG A 205 -18.14 -30.21 4.58
N ALA A 206 -17.55 -30.42 3.38
CA ALA A 206 -16.55 -29.52 2.82
C ALA A 206 -17.11 -28.11 2.55
N ILE A 207 -18.41 -28.01 2.24
CA ILE A 207 -19.10 -26.72 2.05
C ILE A 207 -19.38 -26.06 3.41
N ILE A 208 -19.95 -26.79 4.38
CA ILE A 208 -20.31 -26.26 5.70
C ILE A 208 -19.09 -25.69 6.43
N GLU A 209 -17.95 -26.37 6.37
CA GLU A 209 -16.70 -25.92 7.00
C GLU A 209 -16.20 -24.56 6.47
N LYS A 210 -16.58 -24.18 5.26
CA LYS A 210 -16.17 -22.93 4.62
C LYS A 210 -17.19 -21.79 4.77
N ILE A 211 -18.42 -22.09 5.23
CA ILE A 211 -19.44 -21.05 5.45
C ILE A 211 -18.92 -19.90 6.34
N PRO A 212 -18.25 -20.14 7.49
CA PRO A 212 -17.74 -19.05 8.31
C PRO A 212 -16.74 -18.16 7.56
N PHE A 213 -15.90 -18.75 6.72
CA PHE A 213 -14.95 -17.98 5.90
C PHE A 213 -15.66 -17.10 4.87
N PHE A 214 -16.70 -17.61 4.19
CA PHE A 214 -17.49 -16.82 3.24
C PHE A 214 -18.27 -15.69 3.91
N VAL A 215 -18.89 -15.95 5.05
CA VAL A 215 -19.60 -14.92 5.82
C VAL A 215 -18.66 -13.77 6.18
N LEU A 216 -17.49 -14.09 6.70
CA LEU A 216 -16.46 -13.11 7.03
C LEU A 216 -15.96 -12.37 5.78
N ALA A 217 -15.68 -13.07 4.70
CA ALA A 217 -15.21 -12.46 3.45
C ALA A 217 -16.24 -11.47 2.87
N ILE A 218 -17.53 -11.84 2.85
CA ILE A 218 -18.61 -10.96 2.37
C ILE A 218 -18.71 -9.72 3.25
N PHE A 219 -18.72 -9.88 4.59
CA PHE A 219 -18.77 -8.75 5.52
C PHE A 219 -17.64 -7.76 5.30
N PHE A 220 -16.39 -8.26 5.23
CA PHE A 220 -15.23 -7.38 5.02
C PHE A 220 -15.15 -6.81 3.59
N SER A 221 -15.71 -7.49 2.58
CA SER A 221 -15.83 -6.91 1.23
C SER A 221 -16.78 -5.73 1.21
N ILE A 222 -17.95 -5.83 1.88
CA ILE A 222 -18.90 -4.73 2.01
C ILE A 222 -18.26 -3.56 2.77
N LEU A 223 -17.54 -3.86 3.86
CA LEU A 223 -16.84 -2.85 4.65
C LEU A 223 -15.78 -2.13 3.83
N ALA A 224 -14.99 -2.85 3.01
CA ALA A 224 -13.97 -2.27 2.14
C ALA A 224 -14.60 -1.31 1.11
N VAL A 225 -15.66 -1.73 0.41
CA VAL A 225 -16.37 -0.86 -0.55
C VAL A 225 -16.92 0.39 0.15
N TYR A 226 -17.47 0.27 1.35
CA TYR A 226 -17.98 1.40 2.12
C TYR A 226 -16.86 2.39 2.52
N THR A 227 -15.71 1.90 2.96
CA THR A 227 -14.59 2.76 3.38
C THR A 227 -13.83 3.39 2.22
N GLU A 228 -13.86 2.79 1.02
CA GLU A 228 -13.20 3.26 -0.20
C GLU A 228 -14.14 4.01 -1.15
N SER A 229 -15.41 4.26 -0.76
CA SER A 229 -16.43 4.89 -1.62
C SER A 229 -15.97 6.22 -2.23
N ASP A 230 -15.34 7.09 -1.44
CA ASP A 230 -14.83 8.37 -1.91
C ASP A 230 -13.72 8.23 -2.98
N ALA A 231 -12.99 7.12 -2.98
CA ALA A 231 -11.97 6.83 -3.99
C ALA A 231 -12.59 6.24 -5.27
N ILE A 232 -13.72 5.54 -5.15
CA ILE A 232 -14.43 4.91 -6.28
C ILE A 232 -15.17 5.96 -7.12
N GLU A 233 -15.82 6.96 -6.51
CA GLU A 233 -16.63 7.96 -7.23
C GLU A 233 -15.81 8.88 -8.15
N ARG A 234 -14.51 9.02 -7.92
CA ARG A 234 -13.65 9.95 -8.69
C ARG A 234 -13.18 9.42 -10.05
N GLU A 235 -13.40 8.15 -10.40
CA GLU A 235 -12.66 7.49 -11.49
C GLU A 235 -13.49 6.76 -12.55
N LEU A 236 -14.78 7.08 -12.72
CA LEU A 236 -15.60 6.56 -13.84
C LEU A 236 -15.25 7.21 -15.19
N LEU A 237 -13.94 7.39 -15.47
CA LEU A 237 -13.44 8.00 -16.72
C LEU A 237 -13.40 7.02 -17.90
N TYR A 238 -13.60 5.73 -17.66
CA TYR A 238 -13.45 4.67 -18.64
C TYR A 238 -14.74 3.86 -18.81
N SER A 239 -15.06 3.55 -20.07
CA SER A 239 -16.21 2.71 -20.42
C SER A 239 -15.99 1.24 -20.04
N PHE A 240 -17.06 0.46 -19.95
CA PHE A 240 -16.98 -0.97 -19.65
C PHE A 240 -16.08 -1.77 -20.62
N PRO A 241 -16.07 -1.53 -21.95
CA PRO A 241 -15.11 -2.18 -22.84
C PRO A 241 -13.66 -1.84 -22.50
N GLU A 242 -13.36 -0.60 -22.11
CA GLU A 242 -12.00 -0.18 -21.74
C GLU A 242 -11.53 -0.84 -20.43
N THR A 243 -12.41 -0.94 -19.44
CA THR A 243 -12.09 -1.67 -18.19
C THR A 243 -11.84 -3.15 -18.44
N THR A 244 -12.55 -3.75 -19.41
CA THR A 244 -12.28 -5.14 -19.85
C THR A 244 -10.90 -5.27 -20.51
N VAL A 245 -10.50 -4.32 -21.35
CA VAL A 245 -9.14 -4.28 -21.93
C VAL A 245 -8.08 -4.14 -20.83
N PHE A 246 -8.36 -3.36 -19.79
CA PHE A 246 -7.44 -3.22 -18.65
C PHE A 246 -7.25 -4.54 -17.87
N PHE A 247 -8.28 -5.38 -17.75
CA PHE A 247 -8.12 -6.72 -17.15
C PHE A 247 -7.09 -7.55 -17.92
N PHE A 248 -7.15 -7.57 -19.25
CA PHE A 248 -6.17 -8.30 -20.07
C PHE A 248 -4.77 -7.70 -19.95
N TYR A 249 -4.65 -6.37 -19.99
CA TYR A 249 -3.37 -5.69 -19.80
C TYR A 249 -2.74 -6.01 -18.45
N ARG A 250 -3.49 -5.93 -17.36
CA ARG A 250 -3.02 -6.25 -16.00
C ARG A 250 -2.52 -7.69 -15.91
N SER A 251 -3.29 -8.64 -16.46
CA SER A 251 -2.90 -10.05 -16.50
C SER A 251 -1.59 -10.26 -17.25
N CYS A 252 -1.43 -9.66 -18.43
CA CYS A 252 -0.19 -9.72 -19.20
C CYS A 252 0.96 -9.04 -18.45
N PHE A 253 0.73 -7.86 -17.85
CA PHE A 253 1.73 -7.12 -17.11
C PHE A 253 2.34 -7.99 -16.00
N TYR A 254 1.51 -8.56 -15.14
CA TYR A 254 2.01 -9.40 -14.04
C TYR A 254 2.69 -10.67 -14.54
N PHE A 255 2.19 -11.29 -15.60
CA PHE A 255 2.82 -12.47 -16.18
C PHE A 255 4.22 -12.17 -16.72
N PHE A 256 4.39 -11.06 -17.46
CA PHE A 256 5.71 -10.65 -17.98
C PHE A 256 6.65 -10.20 -16.87
N LYS A 257 6.16 -9.47 -15.87
CA LYS A 257 6.98 -9.00 -14.75
C LYS A 257 7.48 -10.12 -13.84
N LEU A 258 6.83 -11.29 -13.85
CA LEU A 258 7.33 -12.48 -13.18
C LEU A 258 8.71 -12.91 -13.70
N PHE A 259 8.96 -12.77 -15.01
CA PHE A 259 10.20 -13.20 -15.65
C PHE A 259 11.16 -12.05 -15.91
N MET A 260 10.63 -10.87 -16.17
CA MET A 260 11.37 -9.68 -16.55
C MET A 260 10.92 -8.46 -15.72
N PRO A 261 11.32 -8.36 -14.45
CA PRO A 261 10.92 -7.26 -13.57
C PRO A 261 11.76 -5.98 -13.86
N LEU A 262 11.77 -5.56 -15.13
CA LEU A 262 12.42 -4.35 -15.61
C LEU A 262 11.43 -3.18 -15.69
N ASN A 263 11.93 -1.93 -15.67
CA ASN A 263 11.10 -0.72 -15.78
C ASN A 263 9.94 -0.73 -14.77
N LEU A 264 10.28 -0.96 -13.51
CA LEU A 264 9.36 -0.91 -12.39
C LEU A 264 9.11 0.56 -12.00
N SER A 265 7.91 0.86 -11.53
CA SER A 265 7.54 2.18 -11.02
C SER A 265 6.66 2.02 -9.78
N ALA A 266 6.84 2.87 -8.80
CA ALA A 266 6.00 2.84 -7.60
C ALA A 266 4.52 3.12 -7.91
N ILE A 267 4.26 3.94 -8.93
CA ILE A 267 2.91 4.25 -9.40
C ILE A 267 2.87 4.06 -10.93
N HIS A 268 1.92 3.27 -11.38
CA HIS A 268 1.62 3.09 -12.81
C HIS A 268 0.27 3.77 -13.10
N PRO A 269 0.23 5.02 -13.55
CA PRO A 269 -1.02 5.74 -13.77
C PRO A 269 -1.84 5.12 -14.90
N TYR A 270 -3.15 5.38 -14.88
CA TYR A 270 -4.02 5.04 -15.99
C TYR A 270 -3.56 5.75 -17.28
N PRO A 271 -3.73 5.13 -18.46
CA PRO A 271 -3.27 5.71 -19.72
C PRO A 271 -4.13 6.89 -20.13
N ASN A 272 -3.50 7.97 -20.60
CA ASN A 272 -4.23 9.00 -21.32
C ASN A 272 -4.68 8.45 -22.71
N LYS A 273 -5.88 8.82 -23.14
CA LYS A 273 -6.37 8.52 -24.48
C LYS A 273 -5.68 9.44 -25.51
N ILE A 274 -5.29 8.88 -26.63
CA ILE A 274 -4.74 9.61 -27.78
C ILE A 274 -5.82 9.56 -28.85
N ASP A 275 -6.35 10.71 -29.28
CA ASP A 275 -7.47 10.83 -30.24
C ASP A 275 -8.69 9.95 -29.84
N GLY A 276 -8.98 9.90 -28.54
CA GLY A 276 -10.09 9.11 -27.98
C GLY A 276 -9.83 7.60 -27.85
N LEU A 277 -8.67 7.10 -28.29
CA LEU A 277 -8.30 5.68 -28.25
C LEU A 277 -7.27 5.40 -27.15
N LEU A 278 -7.32 4.17 -26.61
CA LEU A 278 -6.28 3.67 -25.71
C LEU A 278 -4.96 3.43 -26.47
N PRO A 279 -3.79 3.63 -25.85
CA PRO A 279 -2.50 3.30 -26.45
C PRO A 279 -2.43 1.84 -26.91
N PHE A 280 -1.72 1.58 -28.01
CA PHE A 280 -1.67 0.30 -28.71
C PHE A 280 -1.38 -0.92 -27.81
N LYS A 281 -0.51 -0.75 -26.81
CA LYS A 281 -0.18 -1.84 -25.85
C LYS A 281 -1.41 -2.38 -25.11
N PHE A 282 -2.43 -1.55 -24.86
CA PHE A 282 -3.67 -1.99 -24.23
C PHE A 282 -4.53 -2.77 -25.21
N ILE A 283 -4.67 -2.28 -26.43
CA ILE A 283 -5.46 -2.93 -27.50
C ILE A 283 -4.88 -4.31 -27.86
N LEU A 284 -3.56 -4.47 -27.80
CA LEU A 284 -2.88 -5.73 -28.08
C LEU A 284 -3.00 -6.75 -26.94
N SER A 285 -3.29 -6.30 -25.73
CA SER A 285 -3.26 -7.17 -24.55
C SER A 285 -4.24 -8.36 -24.56
N PRO A 286 -5.47 -8.30 -25.11
CA PRO A 286 -6.35 -9.47 -25.23
C PRO A 286 -5.76 -10.58 -26.08
N PHE A 287 -5.06 -10.26 -27.18
CA PHE A 287 -4.40 -11.25 -28.03
C PHE A 287 -3.25 -11.94 -27.31
N ILE A 288 -2.40 -11.16 -26.63
CA ILE A 288 -1.28 -11.70 -25.83
C ILE A 288 -1.82 -12.59 -24.71
N PHE A 289 -2.86 -12.14 -24.01
CA PHE A 289 -3.51 -12.92 -22.96
C PHE A 289 -4.02 -14.27 -23.49
N THR A 290 -4.68 -14.26 -24.66
CA THR A 290 -5.17 -15.49 -25.31
C THR A 290 -4.03 -16.45 -25.61
N LEU A 291 -2.88 -15.95 -26.10
CA LEU A 291 -1.68 -16.78 -26.34
C LEU A 291 -1.13 -17.38 -25.04
N ILE A 292 -1.10 -16.62 -23.95
CA ILE A 292 -0.68 -17.14 -22.63
C ILE A 292 -1.63 -18.26 -22.17
N VAL A 293 -2.94 -18.08 -22.33
CA VAL A 293 -3.93 -19.10 -21.96
C VAL A 293 -3.76 -20.37 -22.80
N ILE A 294 -3.60 -20.24 -24.12
CA ILE A 294 -3.34 -21.37 -25.03
C ILE A 294 -2.07 -22.11 -24.61
N LEU A 295 -0.99 -21.39 -24.29
CA LEU A 295 0.26 -21.99 -23.80
C LEU A 295 0.03 -22.78 -22.51
N LEU A 296 -0.65 -22.23 -21.52
CA LEU A 296 -0.93 -22.88 -20.24
C LEU A 296 -1.80 -24.15 -20.42
N ILE A 297 -2.81 -24.07 -21.29
CA ILE A 297 -3.64 -25.24 -21.65
C ILE A 297 -2.79 -26.32 -22.33
N SER A 298 -1.98 -25.94 -23.32
CA SER A 298 -1.08 -26.87 -24.03
C SER A 298 -0.10 -27.56 -23.09
N LEU A 299 0.50 -26.80 -22.16
CA LEU A 299 1.37 -27.36 -21.10
C LEU A 299 0.59 -28.34 -20.20
N SER A 300 -0.64 -28.02 -19.84
CA SER A 300 -1.48 -28.85 -18.99
C SER A 300 -1.89 -30.18 -19.68
N ILE A 301 -2.07 -30.17 -21.00
CA ILE A 301 -2.38 -31.36 -21.81
C ILE A 301 -1.10 -32.21 -21.99
N ARG A 302 0.02 -31.58 -22.36
CA ARG A 302 1.31 -32.25 -22.64
C ARG A 302 1.90 -32.88 -21.38
N PHE A 303 1.88 -32.17 -20.26
CA PHE A 303 2.48 -32.62 -19.00
C PHE A 303 1.43 -33.09 -17.99
N LYS A 304 0.73 -34.19 -18.32
CA LYS A 304 -0.38 -34.73 -17.50
C LYS A 304 -0.01 -34.91 -16.02
N LYS A 305 1.24 -35.33 -15.73
CA LYS A 305 1.77 -35.50 -14.37
C LYS A 305 1.73 -34.17 -13.55
N HIS A 306 1.92 -33.03 -14.20
CA HIS A 306 1.99 -31.71 -13.58
C HIS A 306 0.71 -30.89 -13.75
N ARG A 307 -0.31 -31.45 -14.42
CA ARG A 307 -1.58 -30.76 -14.71
C ARG A 307 -2.23 -30.15 -13.48
N LYS A 308 -2.24 -30.89 -12.37
CA LYS A 308 -2.78 -30.40 -11.10
C LYS A 308 -2.04 -29.15 -10.57
N THR A 309 -0.72 -29.16 -10.66
CA THR A 309 0.10 -28.02 -10.23
C THR A 309 -0.13 -26.80 -11.12
N ILE A 310 -0.27 -27.00 -12.45
CA ILE A 310 -0.56 -25.91 -13.39
C ILE A 310 -1.93 -25.30 -13.06
N ILE A 311 -2.97 -26.11 -12.95
CA ILE A 311 -4.33 -25.64 -12.63
C ILE A 311 -4.34 -24.93 -11.27
N PHE A 312 -3.74 -25.53 -10.25
CA PHE A 312 -3.62 -24.93 -8.92
C PHE A 312 -2.91 -23.58 -8.99
N GLY A 313 -1.75 -23.50 -9.62
CA GLY A 313 -0.95 -22.28 -9.66
C GLY A 313 -1.63 -21.15 -10.41
N VAL A 314 -2.28 -21.44 -11.54
CA VAL A 314 -3.02 -20.44 -12.33
C VAL A 314 -4.25 -19.94 -11.55
N LEU A 315 -5.06 -20.85 -11.00
CA LEU A 315 -6.24 -20.47 -10.24
C LEU A 315 -5.86 -19.76 -8.94
N PHE A 316 -4.79 -20.18 -8.26
CA PHE A 316 -4.27 -19.48 -7.08
C PHE A 316 -3.91 -18.04 -7.41
N PHE A 317 -3.18 -17.82 -8.51
CA PHE A 317 -2.82 -16.47 -8.97
C PHE A 317 -4.08 -15.62 -9.20
N TYR A 318 -5.04 -16.10 -10.00
CA TYR A 318 -6.23 -15.31 -10.34
C TYR A 318 -7.17 -15.11 -9.14
N ILE A 319 -7.37 -16.11 -8.29
CA ILE A 319 -8.19 -15.99 -7.08
C ILE A 319 -7.61 -14.94 -6.13
N THR A 320 -6.29 -14.97 -5.90
CA THR A 320 -5.67 -14.09 -4.91
C THR A 320 -5.44 -12.68 -5.42
N ILE A 321 -5.31 -12.47 -6.75
CA ILE A 321 -5.18 -11.13 -7.34
C ILE A 321 -6.54 -10.51 -7.70
N ALA A 322 -7.62 -11.29 -7.78
CA ALA A 322 -8.95 -10.82 -8.18
C ALA A 322 -9.44 -9.58 -7.42
N PRO A 323 -9.27 -9.47 -6.09
CA PRO A 323 -9.72 -8.29 -5.34
C PRO A 323 -9.09 -6.98 -5.82
N VAL A 324 -7.91 -7.03 -6.46
CA VAL A 324 -7.15 -5.86 -6.94
C VAL A 324 -7.03 -5.80 -8.46
N LEU A 325 -7.67 -6.70 -9.19
CA LEU A 325 -7.78 -6.58 -10.65
C LEU A 325 -8.73 -5.45 -11.09
N GLN A 326 -9.33 -4.76 -10.11
CA GLN A 326 -10.07 -3.51 -10.31
C GLN A 326 -11.06 -3.58 -11.47
N PHE A 327 -12.03 -4.50 -11.40
CA PHE A 327 -13.22 -4.43 -12.27
C PHE A 327 -13.98 -3.12 -12.03
N ILE A 328 -13.91 -2.61 -10.78
CA ILE A 328 -14.26 -1.25 -10.41
C ILE A 328 -12.92 -0.54 -10.19
N PRO A 329 -12.56 0.52 -10.95
CA PRO A 329 -11.34 1.27 -10.74
C PRO A 329 -11.31 1.86 -9.33
N VAL A 330 -10.23 1.62 -8.60
CA VAL A 330 -9.98 2.20 -7.27
C VAL A 330 -8.56 2.75 -7.25
N GLY A 331 -8.43 4.04 -6.92
CA GLY A 331 -7.13 4.71 -6.84
C GLY A 331 -6.52 5.09 -8.19
N GLN A 332 -5.34 5.69 -8.15
CA GLN A 332 -4.70 6.34 -9.32
C GLN A 332 -3.83 5.41 -10.17
N ALA A 333 -3.68 4.15 -9.79
CA ALA A 333 -2.77 3.22 -10.44
C ALA A 333 -3.51 2.06 -11.12
N ILE A 334 -3.24 1.84 -12.43
CA ILE A 334 -3.81 0.71 -13.17
C ILE A 334 -3.23 -0.63 -12.72
N VAL A 335 -1.97 -0.68 -12.29
CA VAL A 335 -1.27 -1.83 -11.70
C VAL A 335 -0.38 -1.34 -10.57
N ALA A 336 -0.14 -2.19 -9.57
CA ALA A 336 0.83 -1.95 -8.51
C ALA A 336 1.68 -3.21 -8.28
N GLU A 337 2.98 -3.02 -8.03
CA GLU A 337 3.92 -4.12 -7.83
C GLU A 337 3.53 -4.97 -6.62
N ARG A 338 3.12 -4.32 -5.53
CA ARG A 338 2.67 -4.94 -4.27
C ARG A 338 1.51 -5.94 -4.43
N TYR A 339 0.70 -5.82 -5.47
CA TYR A 339 -0.42 -6.74 -5.69
C TYR A 339 0.01 -8.17 -6.01
N THR A 340 1.30 -8.40 -6.27
CA THR A 340 1.86 -9.72 -6.60
C THR A 340 2.32 -10.51 -5.39
N TYR A 341 2.37 -9.92 -4.19
CA TYR A 341 3.03 -10.48 -3.01
C TYR A 341 2.57 -11.90 -2.65
N ILE A 342 1.27 -12.17 -2.60
CA ILE A 342 0.73 -13.55 -2.46
C ILE A 342 0.49 -14.21 -3.83
N PRO A 343 -0.11 -13.53 -4.84
CA PRO A 343 -0.47 -14.18 -6.09
C PRO A 343 0.68 -14.88 -6.82
N TYR A 344 1.88 -14.33 -6.78
CA TYR A 344 3.04 -14.94 -7.47
C TYR A 344 3.43 -16.30 -6.91
N LEU A 345 3.03 -16.67 -5.71
CA LEU A 345 3.27 -18.00 -5.14
C LEU A 345 2.73 -19.11 -6.05
N GLY A 346 1.55 -18.91 -6.65
CA GLY A 346 0.98 -19.87 -7.60
C GLY A 346 1.83 -20.05 -8.85
N LEU A 347 2.32 -18.94 -9.43
CA LEU A 347 3.15 -18.96 -10.62
C LEU A 347 4.56 -19.48 -10.34
N PHE A 348 5.18 -19.10 -9.21
CA PHE A 348 6.45 -19.67 -8.77
C PHE A 348 6.36 -21.18 -8.57
N PHE A 349 5.22 -21.68 -8.09
CA PHE A 349 5.03 -23.12 -7.94
C PHE A 349 5.01 -23.86 -9.27
N ILE A 350 4.38 -23.29 -10.30
CA ILE A 350 4.41 -23.85 -11.66
C ILE A 350 5.85 -23.87 -12.16
N VAL A 351 6.54 -22.73 -12.13
CA VAL A 351 7.92 -22.58 -12.61
C VAL A 351 8.86 -23.55 -11.88
N ALA A 352 8.79 -23.60 -10.53
CA ALA A 352 9.59 -24.51 -9.72
C ALA A 352 9.38 -25.99 -10.09
N THR A 353 8.15 -26.37 -10.37
CA THR A 353 7.81 -27.74 -10.78
C THR A 353 8.42 -28.11 -12.13
N PHE A 354 8.38 -27.19 -13.11
CA PHE A 354 9.01 -27.42 -14.41
C PHE A 354 10.53 -27.39 -14.34
N VAL A 355 11.12 -26.50 -13.56
CA VAL A 355 12.57 -26.45 -13.32
C VAL A 355 13.05 -27.76 -12.65
N GLN A 356 12.29 -28.27 -11.69
CA GLN A 356 12.61 -29.56 -11.06
C GLN A 356 12.47 -30.72 -12.05
N HIS A 357 11.43 -30.73 -12.86
CA HIS A 357 11.24 -31.76 -13.90
C HIS A 357 12.41 -31.75 -14.91
N PHE A 358 12.77 -30.58 -15.43
CA PHE A 358 13.91 -30.41 -16.32
C PHE A 358 15.22 -30.89 -15.68
N TYR A 359 15.44 -30.53 -14.40
CA TYR A 359 16.62 -30.97 -13.65
C TYR A 359 16.68 -32.50 -13.53
N ASP A 360 15.58 -33.15 -13.20
CA ASP A 360 15.54 -34.61 -12.99
C ASP A 360 15.75 -35.37 -14.30
N ASP A 361 15.20 -34.90 -15.41
CA ASP A 361 15.22 -35.61 -16.71
C ASP A 361 16.53 -35.37 -17.49
N TYR A 362 17.09 -34.14 -17.44
CA TYR A 362 18.18 -33.76 -18.34
C TYR A 362 19.51 -33.44 -17.65
N VAL A 363 19.47 -33.01 -16.38
CA VAL A 363 20.62 -32.41 -15.69
C VAL A 363 21.26 -33.37 -14.67
N LYS A 364 20.45 -34.05 -13.89
CA LYS A 364 20.85 -34.78 -12.68
C LYS A 364 22.02 -35.75 -12.87
N ASN A 365 22.06 -36.45 -14.01
CA ASN A 365 23.00 -37.52 -14.28
C ASN A 365 24.24 -37.06 -15.09
N ARG A 366 24.37 -35.76 -15.40
CA ARG A 366 25.45 -35.22 -16.21
C ARG A 366 26.19 -34.13 -15.43
N ALA A 367 27.45 -34.39 -15.04
CA ALA A 367 28.21 -33.50 -14.16
C ALA A 367 28.32 -32.07 -14.72
N ILE A 368 28.64 -31.92 -16.02
CA ILE A 368 28.77 -30.62 -16.69
C ILE A 368 27.44 -29.86 -16.68
N PHE A 369 26.34 -30.51 -17.07
CA PHE A 369 25.02 -29.87 -17.06
C PHE A 369 24.56 -29.48 -15.64
N LYS A 370 24.94 -30.27 -14.62
CA LYS A 370 24.68 -29.94 -13.23
C LYS A 370 25.46 -28.68 -12.80
N ALA A 371 26.74 -28.57 -13.19
CA ALA A 371 27.55 -27.38 -12.90
C ALA A 371 26.98 -26.14 -13.59
N LEU A 372 26.65 -26.24 -14.87
CA LEU A 372 26.03 -25.15 -15.65
C LEU A 372 24.67 -24.74 -15.08
N PHE A 373 23.84 -25.69 -14.70
CA PHE A 373 22.53 -25.42 -14.08
C PHE A 373 22.68 -24.67 -12.74
N LEU A 374 23.61 -25.10 -11.88
CA LEU A 374 23.89 -24.44 -10.62
C LEU A 374 24.45 -23.04 -10.82
N LEU A 375 25.36 -22.86 -11.79
CA LEU A 375 25.90 -21.55 -12.16
C LEU A 375 24.80 -20.62 -12.66
N LEU A 376 23.94 -21.08 -13.59
CA LEU A 376 22.81 -20.29 -14.10
C LEU A 376 21.83 -19.93 -12.99
N PHE A 377 21.50 -20.89 -12.12
CA PHE A 377 20.64 -20.63 -10.96
C PHE A 377 21.24 -19.57 -10.03
N PHE A 378 22.54 -19.66 -9.74
CA PHE A 378 23.27 -18.66 -8.95
C PHE A 378 23.23 -17.26 -9.60
N ILE A 379 23.47 -17.18 -10.92
CA ILE A 379 23.39 -15.92 -11.67
C ILE A 379 21.99 -15.31 -11.58
N ILE A 380 20.94 -16.11 -11.75
CA ILE A 380 19.55 -15.64 -11.67
C ILE A 380 19.25 -15.12 -10.25
N VAL A 381 19.61 -15.87 -9.21
CA VAL A 381 19.39 -15.45 -7.82
C VAL A 381 20.17 -14.18 -7.50
N ALA A 382 21.44 -14.10 -7.90
CA ALA A 382 22.28 -12.93 -7.68
C ALA A 382 21.75 -11.69 -8.43
N SER A 383 21.35 -11.85 -9.70
CA SER A 383 20.77 -10.76 -10.51
C SER A 383 19.45 -10.28 -9.92
N THR A 384 18.55 -11.20 -9.54
CA THR A 384 17.26 -10.86 -8.95
C THR A 384 17.45 -10.17 -7.59
N GLY A 385 18.34 -10.70 -6.73
CA GLY A 385 18.67 -10.08 -5.45
C GLY A 385 19.29 -8.68 -5.61
N TYR A 386 20.16 -8.48 -6.60
CA TYR A 386 20.75 -7.18 -6.91
C TYR A 386 19.68 -6.18 -7.41
N MET A 387 18.76 -6.62 -8.27
CA MET A 387 17.65 -5.77 -8.71
C MET A 387 16.76 -5.35 -7.53
N THR A 388 16.49 -6.27 -6.60
CA THR A 388 15.75 -5.99 -5.36
C THR A 388 16.52 -4.99 -4.50
N TRP A 389 17.82 -5.19 -4.31
CA TRP A 389 18.70 -4.28 -3.56
C TRP A 389 18.69 -2.87 -4.16
N GLN A 390 18.79 -2.73 -5.49
CA GLN A 390 18.66 -1.42 -6.15
C GLN A 390 17.28 -0.81 -6.00
N ARG A 391 16.22 -1.63 -6.09
CA ARG A 391 14.84 -1.15 -5.96
C ARG A 391 14.53 -0.64 -4.56
N CYS A 392 15.17 -1.18 -3.51
CA CYS A 392 15.02 -0.70 -2.14
C CYS A 392 15.45 0.76 -1.97
N HIS A 393 16.46 1.21 -2.70
CA HIS A 393 16.92 2.61 -2.65
C HIS A 393 15.90 3.63 -3.16
N ILE A 394 14.93 3.22 -3.97
CA ILE A 394 13.87 4.12 -4.46
C ILE A 394 12.95 4.56 -3.32
N TRP A 395 12.85 3.75 -2.27
CA TRP A 395 12.06 4.02 -1.08
C TRP A 395 12.85 4.73 0.03
N ARG A 396 14.03 5.28 -0.30
CA ARG A 396 14.92 5.89 0.67
C ARG A 396 14.32 7.13 1.33
N ASP A 397 13.74 8.03 0.54
CA ASP A 397 13.09 9.26 0.97
C ASP A 397 12.11 9.76 -0.09
N GLY A 398 11.27 10.73 0.27
CA GLY A 398 10.28 11.27 -0.65
C GLY A 398 10.85 11.93 -1.90
N ILE A 399 12.07 12.49 -1.85
CA ILE A 399 12.70 13.16 -3.00
C ILE A 399 13.11 12.11 -4.05
N ILE A 400 13.76 11.04 -3.61
CA ILE A 400 14.20 9.95 -4.49
C ILE A 400 12.99 9.24 -5.06
N PHE A 401 11.99 8.93 -4.23
CA PHE A 401 10.76 8.29 -4.62
C PHE A 401 10.02 9.05 -5.74
N TRP A 402 9.75 10.33 -5.51
CA TRP A 402 9.05 11.14 -6.51
C TRP A 402 9.90 11.45 -7.74
N SER A 403 11.25 11.45 -7.61
CA SER A 403 12.16 11.58 -8.76
C SER A 403 12.12 10.36 -9.66
N ASP A 404 12.07 9.13 -9.10
CA ASP A 404 11.85 7.89 -9.86
C ASP A 404 10.48 7.91 -10.57
N PHE A 405 9.43 8.35 -9.85
CA PHE A 405 8.10 8.50 -10.44
C PHE A 405 8.09 9.47 -11.62
N ILE A 406 8.67 10.66 -11.47
CA ILE A 406 8.75 11.69 -12.52
C ILE A 406 9.57 11.19 -13.71
N LYS A 407 10.66 10.45 -13.49
CA LYS A 407 11.46 9.85 -14.57
C LYS A 407 10.61 8.96 -15.47
N ASN A 408 9.71 8.17 -14.88
CA ASN A 408 8.81 7.28 -15.59
C ASN A 408 7.55 7.99 -16.12
N ASN A 409 7.17 9.14 -15.53
CA ASN A 409 5.96 9.92 -15.83
C ASN A 409 6.26 11.43 -15.88
N PRO A 410 7.03 11.91 -16.88
CA PRO A 410 7.53 13.29 -16.91
C PRO A 410 6.44 14.35 -17.07
N ASN A 411 5.25 13.97 -17.51
CA ASN A 411 4.11 14.86 -17.70
C ASN A 411 3.09 14.76 -16.54
N SER A 412 3.49 14.31 -15.35
CA SER A 412 2.60 14.22 -14.19
C SER A 412 2.74 15.46 -13.29
N PRO A 413 1.75 16.36 -13.23
CA PRO A 413 1.79 17.51 -12.33
C PRO A 413 1.81 17.07 -10.85
N ALA A 414 1.10 15.99 -10.52
CA ALA A 414 1.08 15.42 -9.18
C ALA A 414 2.49 14.97 -8.70
N GLY A 415 3.29 14.37 -9.60
CA GLY A 415 4.65 13.96 -9.26
C GLY A 415 5.55 15.14 -8.86
N TYR A 416 5.53 16.21 -9.67
CA TYR A 416 6.29 17.43 -9.34
C TYR A 416 5.77 18.08 -8.06
N ASN A 417 4.45 18.19 -7.89
CA ASN A 417 3.89 18.76 -6.67
C ASN A 417 4.31 17.98 -5.41
N SER A 418 4.28 16.64 -5.48
CA SER A 418 4.65 15.79 -4.35
C SER A 418 6.16 15.82 -4.05
N ARG A 419 7.03 15.92 -5.07
CA ARG A 419 8.46 16.14 -4.87
C ARG A 419 8.73 17.54 -4.30
N GLY A 420 7.99 18.54 -4.76
CA GLY A 420 8.01 19.87 -4.17
C GLY A 420 7.65 19.85 -2.67
N ASN A 421 6.65 19.05 -2.28
CA ASN A 421 6.32 18.86 -0.86
C ASN A 421 7.48 18.18 -0.09
N ALA A 422 8.17 17.20 -0.69
CA ALA A 422 9.34 16.60 -0.06
C ALA A 422 10.48 17.62 0.14
N HIS A 423 10.75 18.46 -0.87
CA HIS A 423 11.72 19.56 -0.75
C HIS A 423 11.30 20.59 0.29
N PHE A 424 10.00 20.90 0.38
CA PHE A 424 9.44 21.82 1.38
C PHE A 424 9.68 21.29 2.81
N LEU A 425 9.45 20.02 3.05
CA LEU A 425 9.62 19.40 4.37
C LEU A 425 11.05 19.46 4.89
N ILE A 426 12.05 19.41 4.01
CA ILE A 426 13.47 19.55 4.39
C ILE A 426 13.96 21.01 4.36
N GLY A 427 13.07 21.99 4.10
CA GLY A 427 13.40 23.43 4.05
C GLY A 427 14.05 23.89 2.75
N ASP A 428 14.18 23.06 1.71
CA ASP A 428 14.67 23.48 0.39
C ASP A 428 13.56 24.18 -0.42
N TYR A 429 13.16 25.37 0.07
CA TYR A 429 12.05 26.13 -0.51
C TYR A 429 12.30 26.52 -1.97
N ARG A 430 13.57 26.68 -2.37
CA ARG A 430 13.92 27.00 -3.76
C ARG A 430 13.57 25.86 -4.70
N LYS A 431 13.94 24.62 -4.37
CA LYS A 431 13.59 23.47 -5.18
C LYS A 431 12.10 23.17 -5.11
N ALA A 432 11.47 23.31 -3.94
CA ALA A 432 10.02 23.19 -3.80
C ALA A 432 9.27 24.13 -4.75
N PHE A 433 9.65 25.41 -4.79
CA PHE A 433 9.05 26.41 -5.69
C PHE A 433 9.21 26.03 -7.18
N ASN A 434 10.40 25.56 -7.56
CA ASN A 434 10.66 25.14 -8.95
C ASN A 434 9.78 23.93 -9.34
N ASP A 435 9.61 22.97 -8.45
CA ASP A 435 8.77 21.80 -8.66
C ASP A 435 7.29 22.18 -8.75
N TYR A 436 6.77 23.03 -7.87
CA TYR A 436 5.39 23.53 -7.98
C TYR A 436 5.15 24.30 -9.28
N ARG A 437 6.13 25.11 -9.73
CA ARG A 437 6.06 25.77 -11.04
C ARG A 437 6.06 24.79 -12.21
N ASN A 438 6.82 23.69 -12.12
CA ASN A 438 6.80 22.64 -13.14
C ASN A 438 5.44 21.92 -13.17
N ALA A 439 4.84 21.65 -12.00
CA ALA A 439 3.48 21.14 -11.93
C ALA A 439 2.48 22.07 -12.65
N LEU A 440 2.55 23.39 -12.40
CA LEU A 440 1.67 24.37 -13.04
C LEU A 440 1.96 24.62 -14.52
N LYS A 441 3.17 24.36 -15.01
CA LYS A 441 3.45 24.38 -16.47
C LYS A 441 2.75 23.24 -17.20
N ILE A 442 2.61 22.08 -16.53
CA ILE A 442 1.93 20.90 -17.11
C ILE A 442 0.42 21.05 -16.95
N ASP A 443 -0.04 21.42 -15.77
CA ASP A 443 -1.46 21.69 -15.47
C ASP A 443 -1.60 23.05 -14.78
N PRO A 444 -1.95 24.11 -15.54
CA PRO A 444 -2.17 25.44 -14.99
C PRO A 444 -3.25 25.52 -13.90
N ASN A 445 -4.14 24.54 -13.82
CA ASN A 445 -5.24 24.48 -12.85
C ASN A 445 -4.96 23.53 -11.68
N HIS A 446 -3.72 23.09 -11.49
CA HIS A 446 -3.34 22.19 -10.39
C HIS A 446 -3.46 22.92 -9.04
N ILE A 447 -4.54 22.61 -8.31
CA ILE A 447 -4.94 23.27 -7.06
C ILE A 447 -3.84 23.18 -6.00
N GLY A 448 -3.27 21.98 -5.78
CA GLY A 448 -2.25 21.75 -4.76
C GLY A 448 -0.97 22.55 -5.00
N ALA A 449 -0.51 22.67 -6.24
CA ALA A 449 0.67 23.46 -6.57
C ALA A 449 0.42 24.96 -6.40
N SER A 450 -0.76 25.47 -6.80
CA SER A 450 -1.17 26.86 -6.57
C SER A 450 -1.20 27.21 -5.08
N TYR A 451 -1.77 26.32 -4.28
CA TYR A 451 -1.83 26.46 -2.82
C TYR A 451 -0.42 26.44 -2.17
N ASN A 452 0.44 25.51 -2.59
CA ASN A 452 1.79 25.41 -2.04
C ASN A 452 2.67 26.63 -2.38
N ILE A 453 2.48 27.23 -3.55
CA ILE A 453 3.13 28.50 -3.90
C ILE A 453 2.62 29.66 -3.02
N CYS A 454 1.31 29.70 -2.70
CA CYS A 454 0.78 30.66 -1.73
C CYS A 454 1.50 30.54 -0.38
N ILE A 455 1.68 29.31 0.12
CA ILE A 455 2.38 29.05 1.38
C ILE A 455 3.84 29.53 1.31
N LEU A 456 4.55 29.23 0.22
CA LEU A 456 5.94 29.67 0.07
C LEU A 456 6.09 31.19 0.07
N TYR A 457 5.22 31.92 -0.64
CA TYR A 457 5.22 33.37 -0.61
C TYR A 457 4.85 33.91 0.78
N LYS A 458 3.91 33.29 1.49
CA LYS A 458 3.60 33.64 2.89
C LYS A 458 4.82 33.52 3.81
N ILE A 459 5.56 32.41 3.72
CA ILE A 459 6.76 32.13 4.52
C ILE A 459 7.89 33.13 4.17
N SER A 460 8.04 33.48 2.89
CA SER A 460 9.06 34.45 2.46
C SER A 460 8.72 35.92 2.79
N GLY A 461 7.51 36.20 3.33
CA GLY A 461 7.03 37.55 3.63
C GLY A 461 6.55 38.34 2.43
N ASP A 462 6.50 37.72 1.23
CA ASP A 462 5.92 38.36 0.03
C ASP A 462 4.40 38.20 0.05
N TYR A 463 3.76 38.99 0.90
CA TYR A 463 2.32 38.90 1.15
C TYR A 463 1.48 39.24 -0.09
N ASN A 464 1.97 40.11 -0.99
CA ASN A 464 1.22 40.45 -2.22
C ASN A 464 1.08 39.26 -3.15
N ASN A 465 2.19 38.55 -3.43
CA ASN A 465 2.16 37.33 -4.22
C ASN A 465 1.41 36.20 -3.48
N ALA A 466 1.56 36.08 -2.16
CA ALA A 466 0.83 35.11 -1.37
C ALA A 466 -0.70 35.31 -1.50
N ILE A 467 -1.22 36.54 -1.39
CA ILE A 467 -2.64 36.86 -1.57
C ILE A 467 -3.10 36.43 -2.98
N THR A 468 -2.31 36.77 -4.01
CA THR A 468 -2.64 36.43 -5.41
C THR A 468 -2.79 34.92 -5.59
N TRP A 469 -1.85 34.14 -5.09
CA TRP A 469 -1.88 32.69 -5.27
C TRP A 469 -2.92 31.99 -4.39
N CYS A 470 -3.18 32.47 -3.16
CA CYS A 470 -4.28 31.96 -2.35
C CYS A 470 -5.65 32.24 -3.01
N LYS A 471 -5.85 33.45 -3.58
CA LYS A 471 -7.09 33.78 -4.32
C LYS A 471 -7.25 32.87 -5.54
N ARG A 472 -6.17 32.65 -6.31
CA ARG A 472 -6.17 31.70 -7.42
C ARG A 472 -6.59 30.29 -6.98
N THR A 473 -6.08 29.81 -5.82
CA THR A 473 -6.49 28.51 -5.27
C THR A 473 -7.98 28.47 -4.97
N ILE A 474 -8.54 29.54 -4.42
CA ILE A 474 -9.98 29.67 -4.13
C ILE A 474 -10.80 29.73 -5.42
N GLU A 475 -10.34 30.41 -6.46
CA GLU A 475 -10.98 30.44 -7.79
C GLU A 475 -11.05 29.04 -8.41
N LEU A 476 -9.97 28.26 -8.28
CA LEU A 476 -9.92 26.88 -8.77
C LEU A 476 -10.79 25.93 -7.94
N LYS A 477 -10.87 26.15 -6.63
CA LYS A 477 -11.64 25.34 -5.68
C LYS A 477 -12.21 26.21 -4.56
N ASN A 478 -13.47 26.64 -4.71
CA ASN A 478 -14.12 27.57 -3.80
C ASN A 478 -14.36 27.02 -2.37
N ASP A 479 -14.35 25.71 -2.18
CA ASP A 479 -14.54 25.04 -0.87
C ASP A 479 -13.23 24.69 -0.17
N TYR A 480 -12.07 25.24 -0.59
CA TYR A 480 -10.75 24.97 -0.04
C TYR A 480 -10.47 25.80 1.22
N ALA A 481 -10.95 25.29 2.38
CA ALA A 481 -10.91 25.99 3.67
C ALA A 481 -9.50 26.47 4.07
N GLU A 482 -8.47 25.68 3.77
CA GLU A 482 -7.08 25.99 4.09
C GLU A 482 -6.57 27.23 3.34
N ALA A 483 -7.04 27.50 2.12
CA ALA A 483 -6.66 28.69 1.38
C ALA A 483 -7.26 29.95 2.01
N TYR A 484 -8.52 29.88 2.46
CA TYR A 484 -9.13 30.97 3.24
C TYR A 484 -8.41 31.18 4.57
N GLY A 485 -8.03 30.10 5.27
CA GLY A 485 -7.25 30.17 6.50
C GLY A 485 -5.93 30.89 6.29
N ASN A 486 -5.18 30.53 5.23
CA ASN A 486 -3.92 31.21 4.90
C ASN A 486 -4.09 32.67 4.49
N LEU A 487 -5.17 33.04 3.78
CA LEU A 487 -5.50 34.45 3.53
C LEU A 487 -5.78 35.18 4.83
N GLY A 488 -6.47 34.55 5.76
CA GLY A 488 -6.67 35.09 7.10
C GLY A 488 -5.36 35.37 7.83
N ASP A 489 -4.42 34.42 7.82
CA ASP A 489 -3.09 34.57 8.38
C ASP A 489 -2.35 35.77 7.75
N ILE A 490 -2.36 35.85 6.40
CA ILE A 490 -1.68 36.91 5.67
C ILE A 490 -2.28 38.27 6.03
N PHE A 491 -3.60 38.41 6.05
CA PHE A 491 -4.28 39.66 6.44
C PHE A 491 -3.97 40.04 7.88
N PHE A 492 -3.87 39.07 8.77
CA PHE A 492 -3.45 39.30 10.15
C PHE A 492 -2.02 39.86 10.22
N PHE A 493 -1.05 39.25 9.50
CA PHE A 493 0.35 39.70 9.48
C PHE A 493 0.53 41.12 8.91
N ILE A 494 -0.29 41.50 7.93
CA ILE A 494 -0.25 42.89 7.41
C ILE A 494 -1.14 43.88 8.18
N GLY A 495 -1.64 43.48 9.37
CA GLY A 495 -2.41 44.33 10.28
C GLY A 495 -3.90 44.53 9.94
N LYS A 496 -4.42 43.87 8.88
CA LYS A 496 -5.80 43.96 8.45
C LYS A 496 -6.70 42.96 9.21
N LYS A 497 -6.86 43.20 10.54
CA LYS A 497 -7.55 42.30 11.46
C LYS A 497 -8.99 41.94 11.02
N ASN A 498 -9.76 42.93 10.48
CA ASN A 498 -11.12 42.71 10.07
C ASN A 498 -11.20 41.78 8.85
N ASP A 499 -10.31 41.98 7.87
CA ASP A 499 -10.22 41.08 6.69
C ASP A 499 -9.78 39.67 7.12
N ALA A 500 -8.85 39.56 8.09
CA ALA A 500 -8.45 38.27 8.66
C ALA A 500 -9.63 37.53 9.30
N LYS A 501 -10.42 38.19 10.15
CA LYS A 501 -11.64 37.58 10.75
C LYS A 501 -12.63 37.15 9.70
N LEU A 502 -12.80 37.90 8.62
CA LEU A 502 -13.69 37.54 7.51
C LEU A 502 -13.21 36.25 6.83
N MET A 503 -11.92 36.15 6.51
CA MET A 503 -11.37 34.99 5.83
C MET A 503 -11.42 33.72 6.71
N TYR A 504 -11.14 33.86 8.00
CA TYR A 504 -11.28 32.71 8.91
C TYR A 504 -12.74 32.25 9.06
N ARG A 505 -13.72 33.16 9.07
CA ARG A 505 -15.15 32.79 9.06
C ARG A 505 -15.52 32.07 7.76
N GLU A 506 -15.00 32.52 6.63
CA GLU A 506 -15.18 31.84 5.36
C GLU A 506 -14.53 30.44 5.38
N ALA A 507 -13.35 30.27 5.99
CA ALA A 507 -12.75 28.95 6.19
C ALA A 507 -13.65 28.01 7.02
N ILE A 508 -14.18 28.50 8.14
CA ILE A 508 -15.12 27.75 8.99
C ILE A 508 -16.40 27.37 8.23
N LYS A 509 -16.94 28.29 7.43
CA LYS A 509 -18.13 28.03 6.60
C LYS A 509 -17.93 26.90 5.60
N ARG A 510 -16.70 26.70 5.06
CA ARG A 510 -16.36 25.59 4.14
C ARG A 510 -16.04 24.31 4.89
N ASN A 511 -15.41 24.44 6.06
CA ASN A 511 -15.09 23.31 6.90
C ASN A 511 -15.30 23.66 8.37
N GLU A 512 -16.45 23.26 8.92
CA GLU A 512 -16.84 23.49 10.31
C GLU A 512 -15.87 22.88 11.33
N LYS A 513 -14.99 21.96 10.89
CA LYS A 513 -13.96 21.32 11.71
C LYS A 513 -12.56 21.93 11.50
N PHE A 514 -12.46 23.08 10.81
CA PHE A 514 -11.17 23.71 10.55
C PHE A 514 -10.64 24.46 11.79
N ILE A 515 -10.05 23.69 12.70
CA ILE A 515 -9.55 24.14 14.01
C ILE A 515 -8.70 25.41 13.95
N PRO A 516 -7.72 25.58 13.00
CA PRO A 516 -6.86 26.76 12.99
C PRO A 516 -7.64 28.09 12.91
N ALA A 517 -8.73 28.12 12.14
CA ALA A 517 -9.53 29.34 12.02
C ALA A 517 -10.22 29.71 13.34
N TYR A 518 -10.73 28.74 14.10
CA TYR A 518 -11.31 29.00 15.42
C TYR A 518 -10.27 29.57 16.39
N ILE A 519 -9.07 28.97 16.44
CA ILE A 519 -7.97 29.44 17.28
C ILE A 519 -7.60 30.88 16.89
N ASN A 520 -7.37 31.16 15.61
CA ASN A 520 -6.88 32.44 15.13
C ASN A 520 -7.91 33.57 15.32
N ILE A 521 -9.20 33.31 15.12
CA ILE A 521 -10.27 34.25 15.43
C ILE A 521 -10.31 34.51 16.94
N GLY A 522 -10.25 33.48 17.77
CA GLY A 522 -10.22 33.60 19.22
C GLY A 522 -9.05 34.46 19.71
N VAL A 523 -7.87 34.24 19.14
CA VAL A 523 -6.68 35.05 19.44
C VAL A 523 -6.86 36.52 19.03
N ILE A 524 -7.47 36.80 17.87
CA ILE A 524 -7.74 38.19 17.45
C ILE A 524 -8.66 38.87 18.45
N TYR A 525 -9.78 38.24 18.86
CA TYR A 525 -10.70 38.80 19.83
C TYR A 525 -10.06 38.96 21.23
N TYR A 526 -9.12 38.08 21.62
CA TYR A 526 -8.33 38.25 22.83
C TYR A 526 -7.53 39.56 22.81
N TYR A 527 -6.85 39.89 21.71
CA TYR A 527 -6.12 41.15 21.55
C TYR A 527 -7.04 42.38 21.45
N GLU A 528 -8.29 42.19 21.01
CA GLU A 528 -9.32 43.24 21.01
C GLU A 528 -9.98 43.42 22.38
N LYS A 529 -9.63 42.59 23.38
CA LYS A 529 -10.23 42.54 24.74
C LYS A 529 -11.70 42.09 24.76
N GLU A 530 -12.18 41.50 23.69
CA GLU A 530 -13.52 40.91 23.56
C GLU A 530 -13.51 39.45 24.07
N TYR A 531 -13.36 39.30 25.38
CA TYR A 531 -13.06 38.00 26.01
C TYR A 531 -14.20 37.00 25.88
N ASP A 532 -15.45 37.41 25.86
CA ASP A 532 -16.61 36.51 25.68
C ASP A 532 -16.59 35.85 24.31
N ILE A 533 -16.34 36.65 23.26
CA ILE A 533 -16.26 36.14 21.90
C ILE A 533 -15.02 35.26 21.73
N SER A 534 -13.91 35.68 22.28
CA SER A 534 -12.66 34.91 22.30
C SER A 534 -12.88 33.53 22.93
N PHE A 535 -13.52 33.50 24.11
CA PHE A 535 -13.81 32.24 24.82
C PHE A 535 -14.65 31.27 23.96
N ARG A 536 -15.73 31.75 23.34
CA ARG A 536 -16.57 30.90 22.47
C ARG A 536 -15.78 30.25 21.35
N TYR A 537 -14.93 31.00 20.63
CA TYR A 537 -14.13 30.46 19.55
C TYR A 537 -13.05 29.49 20.04
N LEU A 538 -12.32 29.83 21.12
CA LEU A 538 -11.30 28.95 21.69
C LEU A 538 -11.89 27.69 22.29
N ASN A 539 -13.05 27.76 22.98
CA ASN A 539 -13.74 26.60 23.49
C ASN A 539 -14.18 25.68 22.36
N LYS A 540 -14.71 26.26 21.27
CA LYS A 540 -15.07 25.47 20.08
C LYS A 540 -13.88 24.75 19.46
N ALA A 541 -12.70 25.39 19.43
CA ALA A 541 -11.48 24.76 18.98
C ALA A 541 -11.10 23.55 19.87
N ILE A 542 -11.23 23.66 21.21
CA ILE A 542 -10.99 22.55 22.16
C ILE A 542 -11.99 21.41 21.95
N GLU A 543 -13.28 21.71 21.79
CA GLU A 543 -14.31 20.71 21.51
C GLU A 543 -13.99 19.89 20.24
N LEU A 544 -13.40 20.55 19.24
CA LEU A 544 -12.94 19.92 18.00
C LEU A 544 -11.62 19.17 18.13
N GLY A 545 -10.97 19.24 19.33
CA GLY A 545 -9.68 18.57 19.59
C GLY A 545 -8.46 19.46 19.37
N GLY A 546 -8.64 20.78 19.23
CA GLY A 546 -7.55 21.75 19.12
C GLY A 546 -6.77 21.88 20.43
N ARG A 547 -5.47 22.18 20.31
CA ARG A 547 -4.59 22.46 21.45
C ARG A 547 -4.38 23.96 21.54
N ILE A 548 -4.72 24.55 22.68
CA ILE A 548 -4.56 25.95 22.99
C ILE A 548 -3.61 26.07 24.19
N HIS A 549 -2.80 27.12 24.23
CA HIS A 549 -1.93 27.35 25.38
C HIS A 549 -2.79 27.48 26.65
N PRO A 550 -2.53 26.71 27.72
CA PRO A 550 -3.37 26.70 28.92
C PRO A 550 -3.59 28.10 29.51
N ASP A 551 -2.52 28.90 29.63
CA ASP A 551 -2.59 30.23 30.23
C ASP A 551 -3.51 31.18 29.43
N LEU A 552 -3.47 31.11 28.10
CA LEU A 552 -4.38 31.89 27.25
C LEU A 552 -5.84 31.49 27.49
N PHE A 553 -6.10 30.19 27.51
CA PHE A 553 -7.46 29.70 27.68
C PHE A 553 -8.01 30.03 29.07
N GLU A 554 -7.23 29.81 30.14
CA GLU A 554 -7.62 30.15 31.51
C GLU A 554 -7.82 31.64 31.68
N PHE A 555 -6.91 32.48 31.13
CA PHE A 555 -7.07 33.91 31.15
C PHE A 555 -8.41 34.33 30.53
N VAL A 556 -8.66 33.93 29.30
CA VAL A 556 -9.89 34.31 28.58
C VAL A 556 -11.14 33.78 29.31
N LYS A 557 -11.09 32.55 29.84
CA LYS A 557 -12.17 31.96 30.63
C LYS A 557 -12.46 32.77 31.91
N ASN A 558 -11.43 33.25 32.60
CA ASN A 558 -11.61 33.99 33.85
C ASN A 558 -12.18 35.40 33.63
N TYR A 559 -11.91 36.02 32.49
CA TYR A 559 -12.41 37.34 32.13
C TYR A 559 -13.66 37.31 31.24
N SER A 560 -14.15 36.12 30.86
CA SER A 560 -15.40 35.95 30.13
C SER A 560 -16.59 35.86 31.11
N SER A 561 -17.70 36.48 30.72
CA SER A 561 -18.98 36.33 31.39
C SER A 561 -19.71 35.04 30.97
N ASP A 562 -19.29 34.41 29.88
CA ASP A 562 -19.86 33.18 29.31
C ASP A 562 -19.23 31.89 29.91
N LYS A 563 -19.11 31.78 31.23
CA LYS A 563 -18.49 30.63 31.93
C LYS A 563 -19.29 29.35 31.82
#